data_0b81798b8e5692de10207dc90c76f9fa
#
_entry.id   0b81798b8e5692de10207dc90c76f9fa
#
_cell.length_a   1.000
_cell.length_b   1.000
_cell.length_c   1.000
_cell.angle_alpha   90.00
_cell.angle_beta   90.00
_cell.angle_gamma   90.00
#
_symmetry.space_group_name_H-M   'P 1'
#
loop_
_entity.id
_entity.type
_entity.pdbx_description
1 polymer ?
#
loop_
_entity_poly.entity_id
_entity_poly.type
_entity_poly.pdbx_seq_one_letter_code
_entity_poly.pdbx_strand_id
1 'polypeptide(L)'
;MADIALPAENAAALASSTRGRAIARLRLGDLGFRVLTRTAAIAVLIILGAVILSLIQGSVPALRAFGLNFLIEERWNPVTERFGALAPIYGTLVTAFISMLIAVPVGLMIAVFLTELCPMWLRRPIGIAIELLAGIPSIIYGIWGLFMFAPFLQQTLQPFLIAVFGDIPVLSSLFAGPPYGIGVLTAGLVLAIMVLPFITSISRDVFESVPPVLKEAAYGIGCTTWEEVRHVVLPYARVGVIGGIMLGLGRALGETMAVTFVIGNAHRVSASLLAPGTTISATIANEFTEAVGDLYTSSLIALGLILFVITFIVLAAARFMLLQIERRIG
;
A
#
# COMPACT_ATOMS: atom_id res chain seq x y z
N MET A 1 -54.66 -4.93 53.78
CA MET A 1 -53.59 -5.17 52.77
C MET A 1 -52.45 -5.83 53.50
N ALA A 2 -52.32 -7.15 53.35
CA ALA A 2 -51.27 -7.93 54.03
C ALA A 2 -50.02 -7.91 53.10
N ASP A 3 -48.99 -7.23 53.58
CA ASP A 3 -47.66 -7.30 52.98
C ASP A 3 -47.10 -8.73 53.12
N ILE A 4 -47.14 -9.52 52.05
CA ILE A 4 -46.47 -10.83 51.98
C ILE A 4 -45.01 -10.55 51.72
N ALA A 5 -44.26 -10.23 52.80
CA ALA A 5 -42.80 -10.20 52.73
C ALA A 5 -42.30 -11.63 52.54
N LEU A 6 -41.71 -11.90 51.39
CA LEU A 6 -41.00 -13.16 51.10
C LEU A 6 -39.90 -13.36 52.14
N PRO A 7 -39.74 -14.58 52.70
CA PRO A 7 -38.64 -14.89 53.62
C PRO A 7 -37.30 -14.55 52.99
N ALA A 8 -36.41 -13.91 53.76
CA ALA A 8 -35.10 -13.44 53.30
C ALA A 8 -34.26 -14.52 52.61
N GLU A 9 -34.46 -15.78 53.01
CA GLU A 9 -33.84 -16.97 52.43
C GLU A 9 -34.27 -17.22 50.96
N ASN A 10 -35.56 -17.00 50.65
CA ASN A 10 -36.11 -17.14 49.31
C ASN A 10 -35.69 -15.98 48.40
N ALA A 11 -35.50 -14.78 48.93
CA ALA A 11 -34.99 -13.62 48.18
C ALA A 11 -33.51 -13.81 47.82
N ALA A 12 -32.70 -14.37 48.73
CA ALA A 12 -31.27 -14.68 48.45
C ALA A 12 -31.11 -15.81 47.42
N ALA A 13 -31.97 -16.85 47.50
CA ALA A 13 -31.96 -17.95 46.50
C ALA A 13 -32.41 -17.49 45.11
N LEU A 14 -33.42 -16.60 45.00
CA LEU A 14 -33.84 -15.99 43.73
C LEU A 14 -32.79 -15.06 43.17
N ALA A 15 -32.08 -14.27 43.99
CA ALA A 15 -31.00 -13.40 43.57
C ALA A 15 -29.78 -14.19 43.09
N SER A 16 -29.45 -15.33 43.75
CA SER A 16 -28.37 -16.21 43.30
C SER A 16 -28.72 -16.94 41.99
N SER A 17 -29.97 -17.35 41.80
CA SER A 17 -30.42 -17.99 40.55
C SER A 17 -30.49 -17.03 39.35
N THR A 18 -30.88 -15.77 39.59
CA THR A 18 -30.85 -14.73 38.53
C THR A 18 -29.45 -14.31 38.18
N ARG A 19 -28.55 -14.19 39.14
CA ARG A 19 -27.11 -13.94 38.91
C ARG A 19 -26.44 -15.10 38.15
N GLY A 20 -26.76 -16.35 38.53
CA GLY A 20 -26.25 -17.54 37.84
C GLY A 20 -26.69 -17.59 36.36
N ARG A 21 -27.97 -17.27 36.08
CA ARG A 21 -28.52 -17.20 34.72
C ARG A 21 -27.91 -16.04 33.91
N ALA A 22 -27.67 -14.89 34.53
CA ALA A 22 -27.01 -13.75 33.87
C ALA A 22 -25.54 -14.09 33.49
N ILE A 23 -24.81 -14.73 34.43
CA ILE A 23 -23.41 -15.17 34.17
C ILE A 23 -23.37 -16.25 33.08
N ALA A 24 -24.32 -17.18 33.06
CA ALA A 24 -24.41 -18.22 32.03
C ALA A 24 -24.70 -17.60 30.64
N ARG A 25 -25.59 -16.61 30.55
CA ARG A 25 -25.85 -15.88 29.30
C ARG A 25 -24.62 -15.09 28.81
N LEU A 26 -23.88 -14.44 29.72
CA LEU A 26 -22.62 -13.75 29.37
C LEU A 26 -21.55 -14.74 28.90
N ARG A 27 -21.42 -15.91 29.52
CA ARG A 27 -20.49 -16.97 29.07
C ARG A 27 -20.88 -17.56 27.72
N LEU A 28 -22.17 -17.75 27.44
CA LEU A 28 -22.66 -18.19 26.13
C LEU A 28 -22.39 -17.12 25.05
N GLY A 29 -22.57 -15.83 25.38
CA GLY A 29 -22.24 -14.72 24.52
C GLY A 29 -20.72 -14.66 24.19
N ASP A 30 -19.87 -14.83 25.23
CA ASP A 30 -18.40 -14.86 25.06
C ASP A 30 -17.97 -16.08 24.23
N LEU A 31 -18.56 -17.26 24.49
CA LEU A 31 -18.28 -18.44 23.65
C LEU A 31 -18.70 -18.24 22.20
N GLY A 32 -19.91 -17.70 21.97
CA GLY A 32 -20.41 -17.37 20.64
C GLY A 32 -19.50 -16.36 19.93
N PHE A 33 -19.05 -15.32 20.61
CA PHE A 33 -18.11 -14.34 20.09
C PHE A 33 -16.76 -14.98 19.71
N ARG A 34 -16.20 -15.82 20.60
CA ARG A 34 -14.95 -16.55 20.33
C ARG A 34 -15.05 -17.50 19.14
N VAL A 35 -16.18 -18.23 19.03
CA VAL A 35 -16.42 -19.11 17.89
C VAL A 35 -16.54 -18.29 16.60
N LEU A 36 -17.32 -17.22 16.61
CA LEU A 36 -17.52 -16.36 15.46
C LEU A 36 -16.20 -15.73 14.98
N THR A 37 -15.40 -15.19 15.89
CA THR A 37 -14.09 -14.59 15.53
C THR A 37 -13.09 -15.63 15.02
N ARG A 38 -13.07 -16.84 15.62
CA ARG A 38 -12.22 -17.93 15.12
C ARG A 38 -12.65 -18.41 13.73
N THR A 39 -13.95 -18.60 13.51
CA THR A 39 -14.46 -19.04 12.21
C THR A 39 -14.20 -17.99 11.14
N ALA A 40 -14.37 -16.70 11.44
CA ALA A 40 -14.02 -15.61 10.52
C ALA A 40 -12.53 -15.62 10.19
N ALA A 41 -11.64 -15.76 11.17
CA ALA A 41 -10.19 -15.84 10.94
C ALA A 41 -9.80 -17.06 10.08
N ILE A 42 -10.37 -18.24 10.39
CA ILE A 42 -10.13 -19.46 9.61
C ILE A 42 -10.66 -19.31 8.17
N ALA A 43 -11.85 -18.72 8.00
CA ALA A 43 -12.43 -18.48 6.68
C ALA A 43 -11.52 -17.60 5.81
N VAL A 44 -10.96 -16.52 6.37
CA VAL A 44 -9.99 -15.66 5.65
C VAL A 44 -8.75 -16.45 5.24
N LEU A 45 -8.19 -17.29 6.13
CA LEU A 45 -7.04 -18.12 5.81
C LEU A 45 -7.35 -19.16 4.71
N ILE A 46 -8.53 -19.76 4.76
CA ILE A 46 -8.98 -20.72 3.73
C ILE A 46 -9.13 -20.03 2.37
N ILE A 47 -9.77 -18.85 2.33
CA ILE A 47 -9.95 -18.06 1.10
C ILE A 47 -8.58 -17.68 0.53
N LEU A 48 -7.67 -17.16 1.36
CA LEU A 48 -6.32 -16.83 0.93
C LEU A 48 -5.58 -18.05 0.38
N GLY A 49 -5.65 -19.19 1.06
CA GLY A 49 -5.07 -20.44 0.61
C GLY A 49 -5.68 -20.92 -0.73
N ALA A 50 -6.99 -20.81 -0.89
CA ALA A 50 -7.68 -21.15 -2.12
C ALA A 50 -7.25 -20.25 -3.29
N VAL A 51 -7.09 -18.94 -3.07
CA VAL A 51 -6.58 -18.00 -4.09
C VAL A 51 -5.17 -18.39 -4.51
N ILE A 52 -4.26 -18.64 -3.54
CA ILE A 52 -2.88 -19.06 -3.85
C ILE A 52 -2.86 -20.36 -4.65
N LEU A 53 -3.63 -21.35 -4.24
CA LEU A 53 -3.71 -22.63 -4.95
C LEU A 53 -4.27 -22.45 -6.37
N SER A 54 -5.29 -21.63 -6.55
CA SER A 54 -5.85 -21.29 -7.86
C SER A 54 -4.83 -20.59 -8.76
N LEU A 55 -4.06 -19.63 -8.22
CA LEU A 55 -2.97 -18.96 -8.97
C LEU A 55 -1.88 -19.97 -9.38
N ILE A 56 -1.48 -20.86 -8.48
CA ILE A 56 -0.48 -21.90 -8.79
C ILE A 56 -1.02 -22.85 -9.88
N GLN A 57 -2.22 -23.36 -9.72
CA GLN A 57 -2.81 -24.28 -10.70
C GLN A 57 -3.00 -23.63 -12.06
N GLY A 58 -3.53 -22.39 -12.10
CA GLY A 58 -3.75 -21.65 -13.32
C GLY A 58 -2.47 -21.23 -14.04
N SER A 59 -1.34 -21.07 -13.32
CA SER A 59 -0.04 -20.72 -13.90
C SER A 59 0.74 -21.91 -14.45
N VAL A 60 0.37 -23.17 -14.11
CA VAL A 60 1.11 -24.36 -14.51
C VAL A 60 1.30 -24.49 -16.03
N PRO A 61 0.30 -24.25 -16.90
CA PRO A 61 0.51 -24.34 -18.35
C PRO A 61 1.60 -23.39 -18.86
N ALA A 62 1.57 -22.12 -18.45
CA ALA A 62 2.57 -21.13 -18.83
C ALA A 62 3.97 -21.47 -18.30
N LEU A 63 4.06 -21.88 -17.02
CA LEU A 63 5.34 -22.25 -16.40
C LEU A 63 5.93 -23.52 -17.03
N ARG A 64 5.10 -24.47 -17.52
CA ARG A 64 5.60 -25.63 -18.27
C ARG A 64 6.05 -25.30 -19.67
N ALA A 65 5.37 -24.35 -20.34
CA ALA A 65 5.71 -23.93 -21.70
C ALA A 65 7.00 -23.08 -21.74
N PHE A 66 7.15 -22.15 -20.81
CA PHE A 66 8.24 -21.16 -20.85
C PHE A 66 9.31 -21.39 -19.77
N GLY A 67 9.01 -22.15 -18.72
CA GLY A 67 9.92 -22.39 -17.61
C GLY A 67 10.38 -21.10 -16.94
N LEU A 68 11.64 -21.04 -16.48
CA LEU A 68 12.24 -19.85 -15.87
C LEU A 68 12.49 -18.72 -16.89
N ASN A 69 12.50 -19.03 -18.19
CA ASN A 69 12.65 -18.00 -19.23
C ASN A 69 11.49 -17.01 -19.21
N PHE A 70 10.30 -17.40 -18.72
CA PHE A 70 9.18 -16.49 -18.52
C PHE A 70 9.55 -15.25 -17.70
N LEU A 71 10.42 -15.38 -16.71
CA LEU A 71 10.83 -14.26 -15.84
C LEU A 71 11.81 -13.30 -16.54
N ILE A 72 12.57 -13.77 -17.52
CA ILE A 72 13.65 -13.01 -18.14
C ILE A 72 13.29 -12.56 -19.57
N GLU A 73 12.28 -13.21 -20.19
CA GLU A 73 11.81 -12.80 -21.52
C GLU A 73 11.09 -11.46 -21.45
N GLU A 74 11.44 -10.57 -22.37
CA GLU A 74 10.83 -9.24 -22.47
C GLU A 74 9.59 -9.24 -23.37
N ARG A 75 9.58 -10.16 -24.36
CA ARG A 75 8.56 -10.17 -25.41
C ARG A 75 7.20 -10.59 -24.87
N TRP A 76 6.19 -9.80 -25.25
CA TRP A 76 4.78 -10.13 -25.04
C TRP A 76 4.05 -10.05 -26.37
N ASN A 77 3.74 -11.18 -26.97
CA ASN A 77 3.09 -11.25 -28.28
C ASN A 77 2.04 -12.35 -28.32
N PRO A 78 0.74 -11.97 -28.24
CA PRO A 78 -0.37 -12.93 -28.32
C PRO A 78 -0.43 -13.72 -29.62
N VAL A 79 -0.01 -13.13 -30.75
CA VAL A 79 -0.11 -13.78 -32.07
C VAL A 79 0.88 -14.95 -32.21
N THR A 80 2.08 -14.79 -31.64
CA THR A 80 3.12 -15.84 -31.66
C THR A 80 3.15 -16.66 -30.39
N GLU A 81 2.18 -16.44 -29.47
CA GLU A 81 2.07 -17.08 -28.17
C GLU A 81 3.38 -17.04 -27.35
N ARG A 82 4.12 -15.94 -27.46
CA ARG A 82 5.33 -15.71 -26.67
C ARG A 82 5.05 -14.68 -25.58
N PHE A 83 5.16 -15.12 -24.35
CA PHE A 83 4.85 -14.30 -23.18
C PHE A 83 6.06 -14.24 -22.23
N GLY A 84 6.39 -13.04 -21.77
CA GLY A 84 7.46 -12.78 -20.84
C GLY A 84 7.05 -11.79 -19.74
N ALA A 85 7.57 -11.99 -18.54
CA ALA A 85 7.21 -11.19 -17.37
C ALA A 85 8.19 -10.05 -17.08
N LEU A 86 9.35 -9.96 -17.77
CA LEU A 86 10.41 -9.02 -17.41
C LEU A 86 9.95 -7.56 -17.44
N ALA A 87 9.30 -7.14 -18.54
CA ALA A 87 8.84 -5.76 -18.66
C ALA A 87 7.77 -5.38 -17.62
N PRO A 88 6.72 -6.21 -17.37
CA PRO A 88 5.79 -5.97 -16.28
C PRO A 88 6.42 -5.94 -14.89
N ILE A 89 7.36 -6.85 -14.58
CA ILE A 89 8.07 -6.87 -13.29
C ILE A 89 8.88 -5.59 -13.11
N TYR A 90 9.67 -5.22 -14.11
CA TYR A 90 10.49 -4.00 -14.10
C TYR A 90 9.62 -2.76 -13.84
N GLY A 91 8.55 -2.59 -14.63
CA GLY A 91 7.68 -1.43 -14.46
C GLY A 91 7.00 -1.39 -13.09
N THR A 92 6.55 -2.52 -12.55
CA THR A 92 5.95 -2.58 -11.20
C THR A 92 6.93 -2.13 -10.12
N LEU A 93 8.17 -2.62 -10.16
CA LEU A 93 9.18 -2.27 -9.17
C LEU A 93 9.63 -0.83 -9.29
N VAL A 94 9.85 -0.33 -10.51
CA VAL A 94 10.32 1.04 -10.74
C VAL A 94 9.25 2.07 -10.40
N THR A 95 7.99 1.86 -10.82
CA THR A 95 6.90 2.79 -10.47
C THR A 95 6.63 2.83 -8.96
N ALA A 96 6.64 1.67 -8.30
CA ALA A 96 6.50 1.60 -6.84
C ALA A 96 7.68 2.29 -6.13
N PHE A 97 8.91 2.09 -6.60
CA PHE A 97 10.10 2.75 -6.04
C PHE A 97 10.02 4.28 -6.18
N ILE A 98 9.70 4.80 -7.37
CA ILE A 98 9.54 6.25 -7.59
C ILE A 98 8.45 6.81 -6.69
N SER A 99 7.31 6.13 -6.62
CA SER A 99 6.20 6.52 -5.77
C SER A 99 6.61 6.62 -4.29
N MET A 100 7.26 5.60 -3.75
CA MET A 100 7.68 5.58 -2.34
C MET A 100 8.78 6.58 -2.04
N LEU A 101 9.71 6.80 -2.98
CA LEU A 101 10.78 7.79 -2.85
C LEU A 101 10.24 9.21 -2.64
N ILE A 102 9.06 9.50 -3.19
CA ILE A 102 8.40 10.80 -3.07
C ILE A 102 7.38 10.79 -1.93
N ALA A 103 6.49 9.79 -1.90
CA ALA A 103 5.38 9.76 -0.95
C ALA A 103 5.84 9.61 0.50
N VAL A 104 6.92 8.86 0.78
CA VAL A 104 7.39 8.66 2.15
C VAL A 104 7.91 9.97 2.76
N PRO A 105 8.92 10.66 2.20
CA PRO A 105 9.43 11.87 2.81
C PRO A 105 8.38 12.98 2.87
N VAL A 106 7.60 13.18 1.80
CA VAL A 106 6.55 14.21 1.77
C VAL A 106 5.44 13.89 2.75
N GLY A 107 4.97 12.65 2.81
CA GLY A 107 3.92 12.22 3.74
C GLY A 107 4.34 12.34 5.20
N LEU A 108 5.58 11.99 5.54
CA LEU A 108 6.12 12.17 6.88
C LEU A 108 6.25 13.65 7.25
N MET A 109 6.73 14.51 6.35
CA MET A 109 6.80 15.95 6.60
C MET A 109 5.43 16.58 6.82
N ILE A 110 4.41 16.16 6.04
CA ILE A 110 3.03 16.63 6.25
C ILE A 110 2.50 16.13 7.60
N ALA A 111 2.76 14.88 7.98
CA ALA A 111 2.35 14.34 9.27
C ALA A 111 2.99 15.13 10.43
N VAL A 112 4.30 15.38 10.39
CA VAL A 112 5.01 16.23 11.38
C VAL A 112 4.43 17.64 11.42
N PHE A 113 4.19 18.25 10.25
CA PHE A 113 3.56 19.57 10.21
C PHE A 113 2.21 19.58 10.93
N LEU A 114 1.36 18.59 10.65
CA LEU A 114 0.02 18.51 11.24
C LEU A 114 0.04 18.28 12.74
N THR A 115 1.00 17.49 13.26
CA THR A 115 1.03 17.14 14.69
C THR A 115 1.75 18.19 15.53
N GLU A 116 2.86 18.76 15.04
CA GLU A 116 3.75 19.59 15.85
C GLU A 116 3.71 21.08 15.52
N LEU A 117 3.45 21.45 14.25
CA LEU A 117 3.58 22.85 13.80
C LEU A 117 2.24 23.51 13.48
N CYS A 118 1.22 22.72 13.11
CA CYS A 118 -0.04 23.23 12.60
C CYS A 118 -0.88 23.88 13.71
N PRO A 119 -1.40 25.11 13.53
CA PRO A 119 -2.34 25.71 14.47
C PRO A 119 -3.57 24.84 14.71
N MET A 120 -4.06 24.78 15.96
CA MET A 120 -5.16 23.89 16.37
C MET A 120 -6.43 24.01 15.50
N TRP A 121 -6.76 25.24 15.06
CA TRP A 121 -7.95 25.50 14.23
C TRP A 121 -7.82 24.96 12.80
N LEU A 122 -6.59 24.77 12.29
CA LEU A 122 -6.31 24.32 10.93
C LEU A 122 -5.98 22.82 10.86
N ARG A 123 -5.51 22.24 11.97
CA ARG A 123 -5.14 20.81 12.07
C ARG A 123 -6.27 19.88 11.63
N ARG A 124 -7.48 20.10 12.16
CA ARG A 124 -8.63 19.25 11.88
C ARG A 124 -9.14 19.36 10.43
N PRO A 125 -9.35 20.55 9.83
CA PRO A 125 -9.78 20.67 8.44
C PRO A 125 -8.76 20.09 7.45
N ILE A 126 -7.45 20.32 7.65
CA ILE A 126 -6.43 19.73 6.75
C ILE A 126 -6.38 18.20 6.92
N GLY A 127 -6.45 17.68 8.13
CA GLY A 127 -6.51 16.24 8.38
C GLY A 127 -7.68 15.58 7.64
N ILE A 128 -8.88 16.13 7.76
CA ILE A 128 -10.07 15.65 7.03
C ILE A 128 -9.87 15.74 5.51
N ALA A 129 -9.29 16.82 5.00
CA ALA A 129 -9.02 16.96 3.58
C ALA A 129 -8.07 15.87 3.04
N ILE A 130 -7.02 15.52 3.81
CA ILE A 130 -6.09 14.44 3.47
C ILE A 130 -6.79 13.07 3.51
N GLU A 131 -7.63 12.82 4.51
CA GLU A 131 -8.43 11.60 4.60
C GLU A 131 -9.40 11.45 3.43
N LEU A 132 -10.04 12.54 3.00
CA LEU A 132 -10.91 12.56 1.83
C LEU A 132 -10.15 12.25 0.54
N LEU A 133 -8.91 12.74 0.39
CA LEU A 133 -8.06 12.39 -0.75
C LEU A 133 -7.75 10.88 -0.77
N ALA A 134 -7.53 10.24 0.38
CA ALA A 134 -7.34 8.80 0.46
C ALA A 134 -8.58 7.99 0.02
N GLY A 135 -9.78 8.57 0.14
CA GLY A 135 -11.05 7.96 -0.25
C GLY A 135 -11.39 8.07 -1.74
N ILE A 136 -10.65 8.86 -2.52
CA ILE A 136 -10.89 9.00 -3.97
C ILE A 136 -10.57 7.69 -4.69
N PRO A 137 -11.49 7.15 -5.55
CA PRO A 137 -11.21 5.97 -6.36
C PRO A 137 -9.98 6.15 -7.26
N SER A 138 -9.11 5.14 -7.33
CA SER A 138 -7.84 5.21 -8.09
C SER A 138 -8.04 5.53 -9.58
N ILE A 139 -9.15 5.10 -10.17
CA ILE A 139 -9.50 5.41 -11.56
C ILE A 139 -9.56 6.92 -11.80
N ILE A 140 -10.05 7.72 -10.84
CA ILE A 140 -10.13 9.18 -10.97
C ILE A 140 -8.72 9.79 -11.05
N TYR A 141 -7.78 9.31 -10.24
CA TYR A 141 -6.38 9.70 -10.34
C TYR A 141 -5.77 9.33 -11.70
N GLY A 142 -6.14 8.16 -12.25
CA GLY A 142 -5.70 7.73 -13.58
C GLY A 142 -6.21 8.64 -14.69
N ILE A 143 -7.51 8.94 -14.70
CA ILE A 143 -8.13 9.82 -15.69
C ILE A 143 -7.58 11.24 -15.58
N TRP A 144 -7.52 11.80 -14.37
CA TRP A 144 -6.91 13.11 -14.13
C TRP A 144 -5.43 13.11 -14.56
N GLY A 145 -4.72 12.04 -14.24
CA GLY A 145 -3.32 11.85 -14.60
C GLY A 145 -3.11 11.89 -16.12
N LEU A 146 -3.96 11.20 -16.87
CA LEU A 146 -3.87 11.15 -18.33
C LEU A 146 -4.21 12.47 -19.00
N PHE A 147 -5.34 13.10 -18.62
CA PHE A 147 -5.87 14.26 -19.35
C PHE A 147 -5.33 15.60 -18.88
N MET A 148 -4.87 15.69 -17.63
CA MET A 148 -4.41 16.96 -17.06
C MET A 148 -2.91 16.91 -16.70
N PHE A 149 -2.49 15.87 -15.97
CA PHE A 149 -1.15 15.82 -15.43
C PHE A 149 -0.09 15.41 -16.47
N ALA A 150 -0.40 14.43 -17.34
CA ALA A 150 0.52 14.00 -18.39
C ALA A 150 0.81 15.11 -19.42
N PRO A 151 -0.18 15.87 -19.95
CA PRO A 151 0.10 17.03 -20.82
C PRO A 151 0.90 18.13 -20.10
N PHE A 152 0.64 18.37 -18.81
CA PHE A 152 1.42 19.33 -18.03
C PHE A 152 2.90 18.87 -17.91
N LEU A 153 3.14 17.60 -17.60
CA LEU A 153 4.50 17.04 -17.51
C LEU A 153 5.21 17.10 -18.87
N GLN A 154 4.49 16.81 -19.95
CA GLN A 154 5.00 16.85 -21.31
C GLN A 154 5.54 18.24 -21.71
N GLN A 155 4.84 19.28 -21.28
CA GLN A 155 5.16 20.66 -21.68
C GLN A 155 6.15 21.34 -20.74
N THR A 156 6.25 20.88 -19.49
CA THR A 156 7.03 21.56 -18.45
C THR A 156 8.13 20.68 -17.86
N LEU A 157 7.79 19.67 -17.09
CA LEU A 157 8.76 18.90 -16.29
C LEU A 157 9.66 18.03 -17.16
N GLN A 158 9.11 17.30 -18.15
CA GLN A 158 9.92 16.40 -18.97
C GLN A 158 10.97 17.13 -19.81
N PRO A 159 10.64 18.24 -20.53
CA PRO A 159 11.66 19.03 -21.23
C PRO A 159 12.71 19.62 -20.28
N PHE A 160 12.30 20.07 -19.09
CA PHE A 160 13.23 20.57 -18.08
C PHE A 160 14.20 19.47 -17.62
N LEU A 161 13.70 18.26 -17.30
CA LEU A 161 14.54 17.13 -16.90
C LEU A 161 15.52 16.73 -18.03
N ILE A 162 15.07 16.71 -19.28
CA ILE A 162 15.94 16.42 -20.44
C ILE A 162 17.02 17.50 -20.57
N ALA A 163 16.68 18.77 -20.43
CA ALA A 163 17.64 19.87 -20.55
C ALA A 163 18.68 19.87 -19.42
N VAL A 164 18.28 19.57 -18.18
CA VAL A 164 19.18 19.60 -17.02
C VAL A 164 20.05 18.35 -16.93
N PHE A 165 19.49 17.18 -17.22
CA PHE A 165 20.17 15.89 -17.01
C PHE A 165 20.69 15.24 -18.31
N GLY A 166 20.35 15.80 -19.49
CA GLY A 166 20.72 15.25 -20.77
C GLY A 166 22.23 15.15 -21.02
N ASP A 167 23.02 16.06 -20.43
CA ASP A 167 24.48 16.10 -20.58
C ASP A 167 25.24 15.34 -19.48
N ILE A 168 24.53 14.85 -18.45
CA ILE A 168 25.16 14.16 -17.32
C ILE A 168 25.26 12.65 -17.62
N PRO A 169 26.46 12.05 -17.67
CA PRO A 169 26.60 10.60 -17.84
C PRO A 169 25.74 9.83 -16.83
N VAL A 170 25.15 8.72 -17.24
CA VAL A 170 24.20 7.90 -16.45
C VAL A 170 22.80 8.53 -16.34
N LEU A 171 22.66 9.81 -15.93
CA LEU A 171 21.34 10.47 -15.84
C LEU A 171 20.75 10.72 -17.23
N SER A 172 21.57 10.96 -18.23
CA SER A 172 21.11 11.11 -19.62
C SER A 172 20.34 9.89 -20.12
N SER A 173 20.75 8.68 -19.73
CA SER A 173 20.01 7.45 -20.08
C SER A 173 18.66 7.32 -19.38
N LEU A 174 18.53 7.85 -18.16
CA LEU A 174 17.28 7.83 -17.40
C LEU A 174 16.23 8.82 -17.93
N PHE A 175 16.67 9.90 -18.56
CA PHE A 175 15.79 10.94 -19.13
C PHE A 175 15.91 11.04 -20.65
N ALA A 176 16.42 9.98 -21.32
CA ALA A 176 16.54 9.92 -22.76
C ALA A 176 15.19 9.79 -23.46
N GLY A 177 15.06 10.40 -24.64
CA GLY A 177 13.90 10.23 -25.51
C GLY A 177 12.97 11.45 -25.53
N PRO A 178 11.93 11.40 -26.37
CA PRO A 178 10.98 12.49 -26.48
C PRO A 178 10.04 12.59 -25.28
N PRO A 179 9.57 13.78 -24.93
CA PRO A 179 8.64 14.00 -23.85
C PRO A 179 7.22 13.56 -24.25
N TYR A 180 6.86 12.32 -23.96
CA TYR A 180 5.54 11.78 -24.29
C TYR A 180 4.42 12.23 -23.34
N GLY A 181 4.77 12.74 -22.17
CA GLY A 181 3.82 13.00 -21.08
C GLY A 181 3.45 11.74 -20.31
N ILE A 182 3.08 10.67 -21.00
CA ILE A 182 2.82 9.34 -20.43
C ILE A 182 4.13 8.55 -20.30
N GLY A 183 4.21 7.62 -19.33
CA GLY A 183 5.39 6.77 -19.12
C GLY A 183 5.59 6.37 -17.67
N VAL A 184 6.69 5.68 -17.41
CA VAL A 184 7.02 5.12 -16.08
C VAL A 184 7.13 6.22 -15.01
N LEU A 185 7.76 7.37 -15.33
CA LEU A 185 7.87 8.50 -14.41
C LEU A 185 6.51 9.08 -14.05
N THR A 186 5.66 9.33 -15.05
CA THR A 186 4.31 9.87 -14.83
C THR A 186 3.47 8.92 -13.99
N ALA A 187 3.54 7.62 -14.27
CA ALA A 187 2.87 6.60 -13.46
C ALA A 187 3.37 6.60 -12.01
N GLY A 188 4.68 6.68 -11.80
CA GLY A 188 5.26 6.77 -10.46
C GLY A 188 4.85 8.04 -9.69
N LEU A 189 4.73 9.19 -10.37
CA LEU A 189 4.28 10.46 -9.78
C LEU A 189 2.79 10.42 -9.41
N VAL A 190 1.93 9.94 -10.30
CA VAL A 190 0.48 9.79 -10.01
C VAL A 190 0.28 8.82 -8.85
N LEU A 191 1.02 7.72 -8.85
CA LEU A 191 1.00 6.74 -7.76
C LEU A 191 1.48 7.35 -6.44
N ALA A 192 2.52 8.21 -6.47
CA ALA A 192 2.99 8.94 -5.29
C ALA A 192 1.89 9.83 -4.70
N ILE A 193 1.20 10.62 -5.53
CA ILE A 193 0.09 11.48 -5.11
C ILE A 193 -1.03 10.66 -4.45
N MET A 194 -1.32 9.48 -4.99
CA MET A 194 -2.38 8.61 -4.47
C MET A 194 -2.00 7.92 -3.14
N VAL A 195 -0.72 7.53 -2.97
CA VAL A 195 -0.25 6.83 -1.76
C VAL A 195 0.05 7.82 -0.63
N LEU A 196 0.41 9.07 -0.96
CA LEU A 196 0.78 10.11 -0.02
C LEU A 196 -0.24 10.33 1.11
N PRO A 197 -1.56 10.52 0.85
CA PRO A 197 -2.52 10.74 1.94
C PRO A 197 -2.62 9.53 2.87
N PHE A 198 -2.43 8.34 2.36
CA PHE A 198 -2.45 7.11 3.15
C PHE A 198 -1.27 7.04 4.12
N ILE A 199 -0.04 7.31 3.65
CA ILE A 199 1.15 7.37 4.50
C ILE A 199 1.03 8.50 5.53
N THR A 200 0.54 9.66 5.11
CA THR A 200 0.36 10.83 5.98
C THR A 200 -0.61 10.55 7.12
N SER A 201 -1.77 9.96 6.82
CA SER A 201 -2.80 9.65 7.83
C SER A 201 -2.28 8.69 8.89
N ILE A 202 -1.67 7.57 8.47
CA ILE A 202 -1.12 6.59 9.42
C ILE A 202 0.01 7.20 10.24
N SER A 203 0.92 7.97 9.62
CA SER A 203 2.03 8.59 10.33
C SER A 203 1.55 9.63 11.33
N ARG A 204 0.52 10.44 10.99
CA ARG A 204 -0.12 11.38 11.91
C ARG A 204 -0.68 10.67 13.13
N ASP A 205 -1.48 9.61 12.92
CA ASP A 205 -2.10 8.87 14.02
C ASP A 205 -1.05 8.28 14.97
N VAL A 206 0.08 7.81 14.41
CA VAL A 206 1.21 7.29 15.19
C VAL A 206 1.94 8.40 15.94
N PHE A 207 2.13 9.59 15.36
CA PHE A 207 2.74 10.73 16.04
C PHE A 207 1.84 11.30 17.14
N GLU A 208 0.52 11.27 16.96
CA GLU A 208 -0.45 11.66 17.99
C GLU A 208 -0.48 10.66 19.16
N SER A 209 -0.07 9.41 18.97
CA SER A 209 0.02 8.40 20.02
C SER A 209 1.21 8.61 20.98
N VAL A 210 2.16 9.49 20.65
CA VAL A 210 3.30 9.82 21.52
C VAL A 210 2.79 10.55 22.78
N PRO A 211 3.10 10.07 24.00
CA PRO A 211 2.64 10.68 25.24
C PRO A 211 3.04 12.16 25.35
N PRO A 212 2.11 13.08 25.64
CA PRO A 212 2.40 14.52 25.76
C PRO A 212 3.51 14.85 26.76
N VAL A 213 3.60 14.08 27.86
CA VAL A 213 4.62 14.23 28.89
C VAL A 213 6.05 14.13 28.31
N LEU A 214 6.29 13.29 27.32
CA LEU A 214 7.60 13.15 26.70
C LEU A 214 7.94 14.39 25.86
N LYS A 215 6.95 14.96 25.15
CA LYS A 215 7.10 16.20 24.38
C LYS A 215 7.34 17.39 25.31
N GLU A 216 6.53 17.52 26.36
CA GLU A 216 6.66 18.56 27.37
C GLU A 216 8.03 18.51 28.10
N ALA A 217 8.50 17.30 28.42
CA ALA A 217 9.82 17.13 29.03
C ALA A 217 10.95 17.60 28.10
N ALA A 218 10.87 17.31 26.79
CA ALA A 218 11.84 17.80 25.82
C ALA A 218 11.86 19.34 25.74
N TYR A 219 10.69 19.96 25.69
CA TYR A 219 10.61 21.44 25.74
C TYR A 219 11.09 22.01 27.07
N GLY A 220 10.83 21.31 28.19
CA GLY A 220 11.27 21.71 29.51
C GLY A 220 12.80 21.81 29.70
N ILE A 221 13.55 20.99 28.95
CA ILE A 221 15.03 21.03 28.90
C ILE A 221 15.58 21.95 27.79
N GLY A 222 14.68 22.67 27.06
CA GLY A 222 15.07 23.68 26.07
C GLY A 222 15.22 23.15 24.63
N CYS A 223 14.70 21.96 24.30
CA CYS A 223 14.72 21.44 22.91
C CYS A 223 13.89 22.33 21.98
N THR A 224 14.39 22.50 20.75
CA THR A 224 13.62 23.05 19.63
C THR A 224 12.61 22.02 19.13
N THR A 225 11.58 22.43 18.38
CA THR A 225 10.60 21.50 17.78
C THR A 225 11.26 20.46 16.87
N TRP A 226 12.32 20.85 16.15
CA TRP A 226 13.06 19.88 15.32
C TRP A 226 13.79 18.82 16.17
N GLU A 227 14.39 19.21 17.26
CA GLU A 227 15.08 18.29 18.18
C GLU A 227 14.08 17.38 18.88
N GLU A 228 12.92 17.90 19.29
CA GLU A 228 11.82 17.11 19.85
C GLU A 228 11.33 16.07 18.85
N VAL A 229 11.02 16.45 17.60
CA VAL A 229 10.61 15.52 16.56
C VAL A 229 11.68 14.46 16.32
N ARG A 230 12.94 14.84 16.17
CA ARG A 230 14.04 13.95 15.83
C ARG A 230 14.42 12.97 16.95
N HIS A 231 14.39 13.42 18.21
CA HIS A 231 14.91 12.65 19.34
C HIS A 231 13.80 12.02 20.21
N VAL A 232 12.56 12.49 20.12
CA VAL A 232 11.44 11.99 20.91
C VAL A 232 10.37 11.37 20.01
N VAL A 233 9.76 12.15 19.11
CA VAL A 233 8.61 11.70 18.31
C VAL A 233 8.99 10.57 17.35
N LEU A 234 9.98 10.79 16.48
CA LEU A 234 10.39 9.78 15.48
C LEU A 234 10.92 8.48 16.09
N PRO A 235 11.78 8.50 17.13
CA PRO A 235 12.23 7.27 17.77
C PRO A 235 11.11 6.49 18.46
N TYR A 236 10.17 7.19 19.10
CA TYR A 236 9.01 6.55 19.72
C TYR A 236 8.06 5.94 18.69
N ALA A 237 7.76 6.71 17.66
CA ALA A 237 6.76 6.38 16.63
C ALA A 237 7.28 5.45 15.50
N ARG A 238 8.60 5.18 15.44
CA ARG A 238 9.26 4.52 14.30
C ARG A 238 8.63 3.20 13.84
N VAL A 239 8.20 2.35 14.76
CA VAL A 239 7.58 1.06 14.43
C VAL A 239 6.27 1.28 13.66
N GLY A 240 5.44 2.21 14.14
CA GLY A 240 4.19 2.56 13.48
C GLY A 240 4.41 3.27 12.13
N VAL A 241 5.40 4.17 12.05
CA VAL A 241 5.77 4.84 10.79
C VAL A 241 6.24 3.83 9.75
N ILE A 242 7.14 2.91 10.11
CA ILE A 242 7.59 1.86 9.20
C ILE A 242 6.41 0.97 8.79
N GLY A 243 5.52 0.63 9.72
CA GLY A 243 4.28 -0.08 9.42
C GLY A 243 3.41 0.63 8.38
N GLY A 244 3.22 1.95 8.52
CA GLY A 244 2.51 2.78 7.55
C GLY A 244 3.19 2.81 6.17
N ILE A 245 4.52 2.93 6.14
CA ILE A 245 5.31 2.85 4.90
C ILE A 245 5.13 1.49 4.21
N MET A 246 5.18 0.39 4.96
CA MET A 246 4.98 -0.96 4.42
C MET A 246 3.58 -1.15 3.83
N LEU A 247 2.55 -0.64 4.49
CA LEU A 247 1.18 -0.66 3.97
C LEU A 247 1.07 0.18 2.70
N GLY A 248 1.68 1.36 2.67
CA GLY A 248 1.78 2.20 1.47
C GLY A 248 2.48 1.49 0.32
N LEU A 249 3.58 0.79 0.59
CA LEU A 249 4.33 0.01 -0.41
C LEU A 249 3.49 -1.15 -0.96
N GLY A 250 2.77 -1.89 -0.10
CA GLY A 250 1.86 -2.95 -0.55
C GLY A 250 0.78 -2.42 -1.48
N ARG A 251 0.21 -1.24 -1.17
CA ARG A 251 -0.74 -0.54 -2.04
C ARG A 251 -0.10 -0.12 -3.36
N ALA A 252 1.11 0.43 -3.33
CA ALA A 252 1.83 0.87 -4.53
C ALA A 252 2.14 -0.29 -5.50
N LEU A 253 2.55 -1.44 -4.99
CA LEU A 253 2.84 -2.63 -5.79
C LEU A 253 1.60 -3.23 -6.45
N GLY A 254 0.44 -3.14 -5.79
CA GLY A 254 -0.82 -3.70 -6.28
C GLY A 254 -1.70 -2.73 -7.06
N GLU A 255 -1.27 -1.47 -7.27
CA GLU A 255 -2.10 -0.48 -7.95
C GLU A 255 -2.29 -0.81 -9.43
N THR A 256 -3.54 -0.77 -9.87
CA THR A 256 -3.94 -1.16 -11.21
C THR A 256 -4.41 0.05 -12.01
N MET A 257 -5.55 0.64 -11.62
CA MET A 257 -6.29 1.56 -12.48
C MET A 257 -5.56 2.89 -12.70
N ALA A 258 -5.03 3.52 -11.65
CA ALA A 258 -4.32 4.78 -11.79
C ALA A 258 -3.11 4.66 -12.72
N VAL A 259 -2.36 3.58 -12.58
CA VAL A 259 -1.13 3.32 -13.37
C VAL A 259 -1.45 2.98 -14.81
N THR A 260 -2.46 2.12 -15.06
CA THR A 260 -2.84 1.67 -16.41
C THR A 260 -3.10 2.82 -17.36
N PHE A 261 -3.75 3.91 -16.89
CA PHE A 261 -4.08 5.06 -17.72
C PHE A 261 -2.86 5.89 -18.15
N VAL A 262 -1.80 5.92 -17.35
CA VAL A 262 -0.70 6.88 -17.54
C VAL A 262 0.66 6.26 -17.88
N ILE A 263 0.79 4.93 -17.79
CA ILE A 263 2.08 4.24 -18.02
C ILE A 263 2.40 4.01 -19.50
N GLY A 264 1.36 3.95 -20.37
CA GLY A 264 1.51 3.81 -21.82
C GLY A 264 1.51 2.39 -22.36
N ASN A 265 1.41 1.36 -21.50
CA ASN A 265 1.19 -0.05 -21.83
C ASN A 265 2.13 -0.68 -22.87
N ALA A 266 3.42 -0.31 -22.85
CA ALA A 266 4.44 -0.84 -23.72
C ALA A 266 5.19 -2.00 -23.03
N HIS A 267 5.17 -3.19 -23.64
CA HIS A 267 5.87 -4.39 -23.16
C HIS A 267 7.35 -4.36 -23.55
N ARG A 268 8.10 -3.42 -22.99
CA ARG A 268 9.56 -3.34 -23.19
C ARG A 268 10.24 -2.76 -21.95
N VAL A 269 11.45 -3.20 -21.72
CA VAL A 269 12.33 -2.65 -20.70
C VAL A 269 13.11 -1.47 -21.29
N SER A 270 13.04 -0.32 -20.64
CA SER A 270 13.81 0.86 -21.02
C SER A 270 14.50 1.43 -19.80
N ALA A 271 15.75 1.87 -19.96
CA ALA A 271 16.43 2.63 -18.91
C ALA A 271 15.79 4.00 -18.71
N SER A 272 15.15 4.55 -19.74
CA SER A 272 14.49 5.86 -19.66
C SER A 272 13.17 5.78 -18.88
N LEU A 273 13.05 6.60 -17.86
CA LEU A 273 11.84 6.79 -17.06
C LEU A 273 10.74 7.56 -17.82
N LEU A 274 11.12 8.27 -18.90
CA LEU A 274 10.18 8.99 -19.77
C LEU A 274 9.49 8.05 -20.76
N ALA A 275 10.08 6.88 -21.01
CA ALA A 275 9.54 5.93 -21.96
C ALA A 275 8.24 5.29 -21.43
N PRO A 276 7.30 4.97 -22.34
CA PRO A 276 6.16 4.13 -22.02
C PRO A 276 6.62 2.75 -21.55
N GLY A 277 5.94 2.21 -20.55
CA GLY A 277 6.18 0.88 -19.98
C GLY A 277 4.88 0.17 -19.66
N THR A 278 4.95 -0.89 -18.87
CA THR A 278 3.77 -1.58 -18.31
C THR A 278 4.08 -2.08 -16.90
N THR A 279 3.04 -2.35 -16.11
CA THR A 279 3.15 -3.06 -14.82
C THR A 279 2.40 -4.38 -14.89
N ILE A 280 2.65 -5.27 -13.93
CA ILE A 280 1.94 -6.56 -13.86
C ILE A 280 0.43 -6.33 -13.79
N SER A 281 -0.01 -5.46 -12.87
CA SER A 281 -1.44 -5.17 -12.71
C SER A 281 -2.06 -4.51 -13.95
N ALA A 282 -1.31 -3.59 -14.61
CA ALA A 282 -1.77 -2.94 -15.84
C ALA A 282 -1.87 -3.93 -17.00
N THR A 283 -0.88 -4.83 -17.14
CA THR A 283 -0.92 -5.89 -18.15
C THR A 283 -2.14 -6.79 -17.96
N ILE A 284 -2.37 -7.28 -16.73
CA ILE A 284 -3.54 -8.11 -16.44
C ILE A 284 -4.84 -7.38 -16.76
N ALA A 285 -4.96 -6.10 -16.35
CA ALA A 285 -6.19 -5.33 -16.57
C ALA A 285 -6.51 -5.09 -18.05
N ASN A 286 -5.49 -4.85 -18.87
CA ASN A 286 -5.68 -4.57 -20.29
C ASN A 286 -5.90 -5.82 -21.11
N GLU A 287 -5.17 -6.90 -20.81
CA GLU A 287 -5.09 -8.08 -21.67
C GLU A 287 -6.07 -9.18 -21.28
N PHE A 288 -6.58 -9.20 -20.03
CA PHE A 288 -7.41 -10.30 -19.53
C PHE A 288 -8.72 -10.48 -20.29
N THR A 289 -9.35 -9.38 -20.73
CA THR A 289 -10.60 -9.42 -21.48
C THR A 289 -10.42 -9.88 -22.94
N GLU A 290 -9.20 -9.74 -23.45
CA GLU A 290 -8.84 -10.11 -24.83
C GLU A 290 -8.15 -11.47 -24.91
N ALA A 291 -7.81 -12.07 -23.76
CA ALA A 291 -7.08 -13.33 -23.69
C ALA A 291 -7.91 -14.51 -24.22
N VAL A 292 -7.53 -15.01 -25.38
CA VAL A 292 -8.12 -16.19 -26.00
C VAL A 292 -7.10 -17.34 -25.97
N GLY A 293 -7.53 -18.51 -25.47
CA GLY A 293 -6.69 -19.69 -25.36
C GLY A 293 -6.06 -19.89 -23.97
N ASP A 294 -5.75 -21.14 -23.67
CA ASP A 294 -5.30 -21.58 -22.34
C ASP A 294 -3.93 -21.02 -21.98
N LEU A 295 -3.01 -20.92 -22.96
CA LEU A 295 -1.64 -20.46 -22.72
C LEU A 295 -1.59 -18.97 -22.40
N TYR A 296 -2.38 -18.14 -23.11
CA TYR A 296 -2.48 -16.70 -22.85
C TYR A 296 -3.06 -16.43 -21.48
N THR A 297 -4.22 -16.99 -21.17
CA THR A 297 -4.88 -16.86 -19.86
C THR A 297 -3.97 -17.35 -18.73
N SER A 298 -3.29 -18.50 -18.93
CA SER A 298 -2.34 -19.02 -17.95
C SER A 298 -1.15 -18.10 -17.75
N SER A 299 -0.67 -17.41 -18.78
CA SER A 299 0.43 -16.44 -18.68
C SER A 299 0.03 -15.21 -17.86
N LEU A 300 -1.21 -14.72 -18.00
CA LEU A 300 -1.74 -13.64 -17.16
C LEU A 300 -1.91 -14.08 -15.71
N ILE A 301 -2.37 -15.30 -15.46
CA ILE A 301 -2.46 -15.87 -14.11
C ILE A 301 -1.05 -16.02 -13.51
N ALA A 302 -0.07 -16.42 -14.31
CA ALA A 302 1.33 -16.50 -13.87
C ALA A 302 1.91 -15.13 -13.50
N LEU A 303 1.56 -14.05 -14.22
CA LEU A 303 1.90 -12.68 -13.80
C LEU A 303 1.27 -12.34 -12.44
N GLY A 304 0.02 -12.71 -12.22
CA GLY A 304 -0.64 -12.53 -10.92
C GLY A 304 0.07 -13.29 -9.78
N LEU A 305 0.50 -14.52 -10.04
CA LEU A 305 1.30 -15.30 -9.08
C LEU A 305 2.65 -14.61 -8.79
N ILE A 306 3.33 -14.10 -9.82
CA ILE A 306 4.60 -13.37 -9.67
C ILE A 306 4.39 -12.11 -8.84
N LEU A 307 3.33 -11.34 -9.08
CA LEU A 307 3.00 -10.15 -8.30
C LEU A 307 2.80 -10.50 -6.82
N PHE A 308 2.07 -11.59 -6.56
CA PHE A 308 1.87 -12.08 -5.20
C PHE A 308 3.21 -12.43 -4.52
N VAL A 309 4.09 -13.15 -5.23
CA VAL A 309 5.41 -13.53 -4.69
C VAL A 309 6.29 -12.30 -4.46
N ILE A 310 6.35 -11.36 -5.40
CA ILE A 310 7.12 -10.11 -5.26
C ILE A 310 6.61 -9.32 -4.04
N THR A 311 5.31 -9.11 -3.94
CA THR A 311 4.70 -8.38 -2.81
C THR A 311 4.99 -9.08 -1.49
N PHE A 312 4.87 -10.41 -1.45
CA PHE A 312 5.19 -11.18 -0.26
C PHE A 312 6.66 -11.05 0.16
N ILE A 313 7.60 -11.19 -0.79
CA ILE A 313 9.03 -11.06 -0.51
C ILE A 313 9.38 -9.66 -0.01
N VAL A 314 8.88 -8.62 -0.69
CA VAL A 314 9.16 -7.23 -0.34
C VAL A 314 8.61 -6.89 1.05
N LEU A 315 7.36 -7.25 1.35
CA LEU A 315 6.75 -7.01 2.65
C LEU A 315 7.38 -7.86 3.76
N ALA A 316 7.73 -9.13 3.47
CA ALA A 316 8.43 -9.99 4.43
C ALA A 316 9.83 -9.45 4.76
N ALA A 317 10.59 -8.98 3.75
CA ALA A 317 11.90 -8.36 3.95
C ALA A 317 11.79 -7.08 4.79
N ALA A 318 10.81 -6.22 4.49
CA ALA A 318 10.55 -5.00 5.24
C ALA A 318 10.17 -5.32 6.71
N ARG A 319 9.30 -6.30 6.94
CA ARG A 319 8.94 -6.76 8.29
C ARG A 319 10.13 -7.36 9.05
N PHE A 320 10.97 -8.11 8.36
CA PHE A 320 12.18 -8.68 8.97
C PHE A 320 13.15 -7.58 9.42
N MET A 321 13.35 -6.54 8.60
CA MET A 321 14.14 -5.37 8.99
C MET A 321 13.57 -4.69 10.25
N LEU A 322 12.26 -4.55 10.33
CA LEU A 322 11.56 -3.96 11.47
C LEU A 322 11.82 -4.75 12.75
N LEU A 323 11.66 -6.08 12.70
CA LEU A 323 11.96 -6.98 13.84
C LEU A 323 13.41 -6.89 14.29
N GLN A 324 14.36 -6.68 13.38
CA GLN A 324 15.78 -6.49 13.76
C GLN A 324 16.01 -5.15 14.48
N ILE A 325 15.29 -4.09 14.06
CA ILE A 325 15.35 -2.77 14.71
C ILE A 325 14.77 -2.86 16.13
N GLU A 326 13.64 -3.53 16.31
CA GLU A 326 13.01 -3.74 17.62
C GLU A 326 13.94 -4.48 18.59
N ARG A 327 14.59 -5.55 18.14
CA ARG A 327 15.51 -6.36 18.96
C ARG A 327 16.79 -5.65 19.41
N ARG A 328 17.19 -4.59 18.71
CA ARG A 328 18.40 -3.82 19.08
C ARG A 328 18.15 -2.77 20.15
N ILE A 329 16.93 -2.59 20.58
CA ILE A 329 16.49 -1.46 21.41
C ILE A 329 15.84 -1.94 22.70
N GLY A 330 15.30 -3.17 22.73
CA GLY A 330 14.90 -3.88 23.94
C GLY A 330 16.05 -4.72 24.47
#